data_c3ead2759953c868f8aa511ce1f2a50d
#
_entry.id   c3ead2759953c868f8aa511ce1f2a50d
#
_cell.length_a   1.000
_cell.length_b   1.000
_cell.length_c   1.000
_cell.angle_alpha   90.00
_cell.angle_beta   90.00
_cell.angle_gamma   90.00
#
_symmetry.space_group_name_H-M   'P 1'
#
loop_
_entity.id
_entity.type
_entity.pdbx_description
1 polymer ?
#
loop_
_entity_poly.entity_id
_entity_poly.type
_entity_poly.pdbx_seq_one_letter_code
_entity_poly.pdbx_strand_id
1 'polypeptide(L)'
;MADTDNKSKVEEITEQLEQGLRDLFNSEKYKTYLTTMSKFHYYSFNNTLLIAMQRPDATLVAGYGAWQKNFERHVKKGAKGIKIISPVKLKVDVEDKDAPEEGATKQIEVTKFKVSTVFDVSDTEGKELPTIGVEMLSGQVERYHQMIDALTKISKVPIEYQDIDGGSKGYFSLKDRKIVVQKDMTQVQTLKTLIHEIAHSKLHDYPLDKSDENGMERKDKRTKEVEAESVAYTVCQHFGVDTSDYSFGYIAGWSSGKELDELKSSLI
;
A
#
# COMPACT_ATOMS: atom_id res chain seq x y z
N MET A 1 2.95 28.65 22.28
CA MET A 1 3.33 29.00 20.89
C MET A 1 3.72 27.76 20.04
N ALA A 2 4.57 26.85 20.50
CA ALA A 2 4.95 25.67 19.70
C ALA A 2 3.81 24.67 19.39
N ASP A 3 2.83 24.56 20.28
CA ASP A 3 1.70 23.61 20.14
C ASP A 3 0.65 24.10 19.12
N THR A 4 0.46 25.42 19.04
CA THR A 4 -0.44 26.08 18.08
C THR A 4 0.11 26.00 16.64
N ASP A 5 1.41 26.18 16.48
CA ASP A 5 2.09 26.09 15.17
C ASP A 5 2.08 24.67 14.61
N ASN A 6 2.24 23.65 15.48
CA ASN A 6 2.17 22.25 15.07
C ASN A 6 0.73 21.83 14.72
N LYS A 7 -0.28 22.35 15.40
CA LYS A 7 -1.69 22.08 15.09
C LYS A 7 -2.06 22.65 13.72
N SER A 8 -1.64 23.87 13.40
CA SER A 8 -1.83 24.50 12.09
C SER A 8 -1.18 23.67 10.97
N LYS A 9 0.05 23.20 11.17
CA LYS A 9 0.77 22.36 10.18
C LYS A 9 0.11 21.00 9.96
N VAL A 10 -0.48 20.42 11.00
CA VAL A 10 -1.23 19.17 10.87
C VAL A 10 -2.54 19.40 10.11
N GLU A 11 -3.21 20.52 10.36
CA GLU A 11 -4.42 20.89 9.61
C GLU A 11 -4.12 21.08 8.12
N GLU A 12 -3.08 21.84 7.77
CA GLU A 12 -2.64 22.04 6.38
C GLU A 12 -2.34 20.73 5.65
N ILE A 13 -1.63 19.79 6.29
CA ILE A 13 -1.28 18.52 5.65
C ILE A 13 -2.49 17.60 5.55
N THR A 14 -3.45 17.73 6.45
CA THR A 14 -4.72 16.99 6.39
C THR A 14 -5.58 17.47 5.23
N GLU A 15 -5.65 18.77 4.99
CA GLU A 15 -6.34 19.34 3.82
C GLU A 15 -5.69 18.89 2.51
N GLN A 16 -4.35 18.87 2.44
CA GLN A 16 -3.63 18.32 1.28
C GLN A 16 -3.96 16.84 1.08
N LEU A 17 -4.03 16.05 2.14
CA LEU A 17 -4.37 14.64 2.09
C LEU A 17 -5.79 14.43 1.57
N GLU A 18 -6.77 15.21 2.03
CA GLU A 18 -8.14 15.16 1.54
C GLU A 18 -8.24 15.52 0.06
N GLN A 19 -7.49 16.52 -0.40
CA GLN A 19 -7.43 16.86 -1.81
C GLN A 19 -6.80 15.72 -2.62
N GLY A 20 -5.71 15.12 -2.13
CA GLY A 20 -5.09 13.97 -2.77
C GLY A 20 -6.01 12.76 -2.88
N LEU A 21 -6.82 12.51 -1.85
CA LEU A 21 -7.83 11.44 -1.87
C LEU A 21 -8.87 11.68 -2.98
N ARG A 22 -9.36 12.92 -3.13
CA ARG A 22 -10.28 13.27 -4.23
C ARG A 22 -9.63 13.09 -5.60
N ASP A 23 -8.36 13.43 -5.71
CA ASP A 23 -7.58 13.30 -6.95
C ASP A 23 -7.32 11.85 -7.35
N LEU A 24 -7.38 10.89 -6.42
CA LEU A 24 -7.28 9.45 -6.72
C LEU A 24 -8.44 8.94 -7.58
N PHE A 25 -9.55 9.67 -7.71
CA PHE A 25 -10.57 9.37 -8.71
C PHE A 25 -10.08 9.54 -10.15
N ASN A 26 -8.95 10.20 -10.37
CA ASN A 26 -8.28 10.26 -11.65
C ASN A 26 -7.38 9.02 -11.83
N SER A 27 -7.58 8.26 -12.89
CA SER A 27 -6.85 7.01 -13.16
C SER A 27 -5.34 7.19 -13.22
N GLU A 28 -4.82 8.28 -13.77
CA GLU A 28 -3.37 8.55 -13.83
C GLU A 28 -2.78 8.83 -12.44
N LYS A 29 -3.50 9.58 -11.60
CA LYS A 29 -3.08 9.83 -10.22
C LYS A 29 -3.18 8.57 -9.37
N TYR A 30 -4.18 7.73 -9.58
CA TYR A 30 -4.29 6.44 -8.93
C TYR A 30 -3.15 5.50 -9.33
N LYS A 31 -2.78 5.45 -10.60
CA LYS A 31 -1.60 4.74 -11.09
C LYS A 31 -0.33 5.22 -10.39
N THR A 32 -0.11 6.52 -10.35
CA THR A 32 1.03 7.15 -9.67
C THR A 32 1.07 6.73 -8.20
N TYR A 33 -0.08 6.74 -7.53
CA TYR A 33 -0.19 6.28 -6.14
C TYR A 33 0.21 4.81 -5.99
N LEU A 34 -0.33 3.90 -6.81
CA LEU A 34 0.01 2.47 -6.75
C LEU A 34 1.50 2.22 -7.03
N THR A 35 2.07 2.92 -7.99
CA THR A 35 3.52 2.86 -8.30
C THR A 35 4.35 3.36 -7.10
N THR A 36 3.91 4.41 -6.43
CA THR A 36 4.56 4.92 -5.21
C THR A 36 4.42 3.90 -4.08
N MET A 37 3.23 3.33 -3.87
CA MET A 37 2.99 2.31 -2.85
C MET A 37 3.87 1.07 -3.04
N SER A 38 4.14 0.65 -4.27
CA SER A 38 5.03 -0.47 -4.55
C SER A 38 6.47 -0.25 -4.06
N LYS A 39 6.92 1.01 -4.00
CA LYS A 39 8.23 1.41 -3.50
C LYS A 39 8.23 1.63 -1.98
N PHE A 40 7.11 2.09 -1.43
CA PHE A 40 6.97 2.56 -0.05
C PHE A 40 6.00 1.73 0.79
N HIS A 41 6.00 0.43 0.63
CA HIS A 41 5.09 -0.50 1.33
C HIS A 41 5.23 -0.52 2.87
N TYR A 42 6.29 0.06 3.44
CA TYR A 42 6.46 0.25 4.88
C TYR A 42 5.80 1.54 5.41
N TYR A 43 5.33 2.41 4.52
CA TYR A 43 4.61 3.61 4.91
C TYR A 43 3.11 3.33 4.98
N SER A 44 2.43 4.05 5.88
CA SER A 44 0.96 4.00 5.92
C SER A 44 0.37 4.55 4.62
N PHE A 45 -0.87 4.17 4.33
CA PHE A 45 -1.64 4.70 3.18
C PHE A 45 -1.52 6.22 3.05
N ASN A 46 -1.82 6.96 4.13
CA ASN A 46 -1.78 8.41 4.14
C ASN A 46 -0.38 8.95 3.81
N ASN A 47 0.66 8.37 4.36
CA ASN A 47 2.03 8.82 4.08
C ASN A 47 2.48 8.47 2.66
N THR A 48 2.09 7.31 2.14
CA THR A 48 2.35 6.94 0.74
C THR A 48 1.68 7.93 -0.22
N LEU A 49 0.44 8.31 0.07
CA LEU A 49 -0.27 9.31 -0.71
C LEU A 49 0.40 10.69 -0.63
N LEU A 50 0.80 11.13 0.56
CA LEU A 50 1.54 12.39 0.74
C LEU A 50 2.88 12.40 -0.01
N ILE A 51 3.60 11.28 -0.04
CA ILE A 51 4.82 11.14 -0.83
C ILE A 51 4.50 11.24 -2.32
N ALA A 52 3.51 10.48 -2.81
CA ALA A 52 3.12 10.47 -4.21
C ALA A 52 2.71 11.86 -4.73
N MET A 53 1.99 12.63 -3.91
CA MET A 53 1.54 13.99 -4.24
C MET A 53 2.68 15.01 -4.30
N GLN A 54 3.63 14.93 -3.35
CA GLN A 54 4.70 15.90 -3.23
C GLN A 54 5.90 15.56 -4.12
N ARG A 55 6.14 14.26 -4.34
CA ARG A 55 7.26 13.76 -5.14
C ARG A 55 6.93 12.41 -5.80
N PRO A 56 6.25 12.43 -6.95
CA PRO A 56 5.83 11.20 -7.66
C PRO A 56 6.99 10.30 -8.11
N ASP A 57 8.15 10.88 -8.36
CA ASP A 57 9.39 10.22 -8.79
C ASP A 57 10.22 9.66 -7.63
N ALA A 58 9.84 9.89 -6.37
CA ALA A 58 10.56 9.38 -5.20
C ALA A 58 10.81 7.87 -5.31
N THR A 59 12.00 7.44 -4.85
CA THR A 59 12.43 6.05 -4.91
C THR A 59 12.71 5.44 -3.56
N LEU A 60 13.36 6.17 -2.67
CA LEU A 60 13.63 5.78 -1.30
C LEU A 60 13.66 7.02 -0.42
N VAL A 61 12.79 7.09 0.58
CA VAL A 61 12.73 8.24 1.48
C VAL A 61 13.05 7.85 2.92
N ALA A 62 13.77 8.74 3.60
CA ALA A 62 14.05 8.60 5.02
C ALA A 62 14.20 9.97 5.69
N GLY A 63 14.05 9.99 7.02
CA GLY A 63 14.28 11.20 7.82
C GLY A 63 15.73 11.64 7.79
N TYR A 64 15.99 12.93 8.00
CA TYR A 64 17.33 13.52 7.99
C TYR A 64 18.34 12.72 8.82
N GLY A 65 18.01 12.44 10.09
CA GLY A 65 18.90 11.67 10.97
C GLY A 65 19.07 10.21 10.59
N ALA A 66 18.04 9.61 9.94
CA ALA A 66 18.12 8.23 9.47
C ALA A 66 19.08 8.10 8.27
N TRP A 67 19.11 9.07 7.37
CA TRP A 67 20.09 9.12 6.29
C TRP A 67 21.51 9.06 6.82
N GLN A 68 21.81 9.84 7.87
CA GLN A 68 23.13 9.89 8.46
C GLN A 68 23.48 8.62 9.25
N LYS A 69 22.56 8.15 10.11
CA LYS A 69 22.83 7.04 11.04
C LYS A 69 22.81 5.66 10.38
N ASN A 70 21.83 5.43 9.48
CA ASN A 70 21.55 4.10 8.94
C ASN A 70 22.17 3.89 7.57
N PHE A 71 22.36 4.97 6.79
CA PHE A 71 22.81 4.89 5.40
C PHE A 71 24.17 5.56 5.14
N GLU A 72 24.79 6.19 6.14
CA GLU A 72 26.05 6.93 5.99
C GLU A 72 25.97 8.00 4.86
N ARG A 73 24.81 8.63 4.77
CA ARG A 73 24.50 9.67 3.75
C ARG A 73 24.00 10.93 4.43
N HIS A 74 24.15 12.06 3.76
CA HIS A 74 23.64 13.36 4.23
C HIS A 74 22.79 14.03 3.16
N VAL A 75 21.79 14.74 3.65
CA VAL A 75 20.89 15.52 2.79
C VAL A 75 21.63 16.71 2.24
N LYS A 76 21.57 16.91 0.93
CA LYS A 76 22.18 18.03 0.21
C LYS A 76 21.60 19.36 0.68
N LYS A 77 22.45 20.40 0.68
CA LYS A 77 22.01 21.75 1.01
C LYS A 77 20.95 22.24 0.02
N GLY A 78 19.81 22.72 0.53
CA GLY A 78 18.72 23.23 -0.31
C GLY A 78 17.73 22.15 -0.77
N ALA A 79 17.88 20.90 -0.38
CA ALA A 79 16.94 19.83 -0.69
C ALA A 79 15.54 20.13 -0.16
N LYS A 80 14.52 19.90 -0.99
CA LYS A 80 13.11 20.01 -0.59
C LYS A 80 12.65 18.73 0.11
N GLY A 81 12.32 18.86 1.40
CA GLY A 81 11.79 17.73 2.16
C GLY A 81 10.31 17.49 1.88
N ILE A 82 9.94 16.21 1.94
CA ILE A 82 8.57 15.70 1.81
C ILE A 82 7.95 15.69 3.20
N LYS A 83 6.75 16.24 3.35
CA LYS A 83 6.01 16.26 4.62
C LYS A 83 5.17 15.02 4.78
N ILE A 84 5.34 14.36 5.92
CA ILE A 84 4.57 13.18 6.30
C ILE A 84 4.04 13.31 7.73
N ILE A 85 3.13 12.44 8.11
CA ILE A 85 2.56 12.36 9.46
C ILE A 85 3.29 11.26 10.24
N SER A 86 3.84 11.59 11.40
CA SER A 86 4.52 10.63 12.26
C SER A 86 3.88 10.56 13.64
N PRO A 87 3.69 9.35 14.19
CA PRO A 87 3.22 9.19 15.56
C PRO A 87 4.31 9.61 16.56
N VAL A 88 3.87 10.22 17.66
CA VAL A 88 4.72 10.54 18.82
C VAL A 88 4.03 10.04 20.07
N LYS A 89 4.71 9.21 20.82
CA LYS A 89 4.24 8.73 22.12
C LYS A 89 4.59 9.75 23.21
N LEU A 90 3.58 10.21 23.92
CA LEU A 90 3.71 11.13 25.03
C LEU A 90 3.17 10.47 26.29
N LYS A 91 3.89 10.59 27.39
CA LYS A 91 3.36 10.22 28.71
C LYS A 91 2.58 11.40 29.26
N VAL A 92 1.36 11.15 29.63
CA VAL A 92 0.45 12.16 30.20
C VAL A 92 -0.03 11.66 31.55
N ASP A 93 0.04 12.50 32.56
CA ASP A 93 -0.52 12.20 33.86
C ASP A 93 -2.04 12.40 33.79
N VAL A 94 -2.80 11.36 34.14
CA VAL A 94 -4.25 11.39 34.22
C VAL A 94 -4.68 11.01 35.63
N GLU A 95 -5.81 11.51 36.09
CA GLU A 95 -6.39 11.16 37.39
C GLU A 95 -6.64 9.64 37.48
N ASP A 96 -6.11 9.01 38.51
CA ASP A 96 -6.34 7.59 38.76
C ASP A 96 -7.61 7.40 39.60
N LYS A 97 -8.73 7.19 38.92
CA LYS A 97 -10.04 6.99 39.55
C LYS A 97 -10.14 5.72 40.39
N ASP A 98 -9.19 4.80 40.22
CA ASP A 98 -9.14 3.52 40.94
C ASP A 98 -8.19 3.58 42.16
N ALA A 99 -7.50 4.69 42.39
CA ALA A 99 -6.61 4.86 43.51
C ALA A 99 -7.40 5.21 44.79
N PRO A 100 -6.98 4.70 45.97
CA PRO A 100 -7.65 4.99 47.23
C PRO A 100 -7.46 6.44 47.72
N GLU A 101 -6.52 7.19 47.17
CA GLU A 101 -6.24 8.59 47.52
C GLU A 101 -6.85 9.53 46.47
N GLU A 102 -7.65 10.49 46.93
CA GLU A 102 -8.25 11.51 46.06
C GLU A 102 -7.19 12.42 45.46
N GLY A 103 -7.15 12.53 44.12
CA GLY A 103 -6.15 13.31 43.39
C GLY A 103 -4.90 12.52 42.98
N ALA A 104 -4.85 11.20 43.20
CA ALA A 104 -3.78 10.36 42.69
C ALA A 104 -3.76 10.38 41.17
N THR A 105 -2.57 10.43 40.58
CA THR A 105 -2.38 10.42 39.11
C THR A 105 -1.62 9.18 38.66
N LYS A 106 -1.98 8.65 37.47
CA LYS A 106 -1.24 7.61 36.80
C LYS A 106 -0.75 8.09 35.42
N GLN A 107 0.42 7.61 35.01
CA GLN A 107 0.94 7.91 33.68
C GLN A 107 0.34 6.98 32.66
N ILE A 108 -0.27 7.56 31.63
CA ILE A 108 -0.70 6.83 30.44
C ILE A 108 0.11 7.29 29.22
N GLU A 109 0.34 6.36 28.29
CA GLU A 109 0.97 6.67 27.03
C GLU A 109 -0.09 7.02 25.99
N VAL A 110 -0.04 8.25 25.48
CA VAL A 110 -0.98 8.75 24.46
C VAL A 110 -0.21 8.96 23.18
N THR A 111 -0.76 8.46 22.07
CA THR A 111 -0.20 8.71 20.75
C THR A 111 -0.75 10.01 20.18
N LYS A 112 0.12 10.99 19.97
CA LYS A 112 -0.19 12.19 19.18
C LYS A 112 0.51 12.11 17.84
N PHE A 113 0.09 12.93 16.87
CA PHE A 113 0.68 13.01 15.57
C PHE A 113 1.37 14.35 15.34
N LYS A 114 2.48 14.32 14.62
CA LYS A 114 3.20 15.54 14.19
C LYS A 114 3.60 15.44 12.72
N VAL A 115 3.77 16.59 12.08
CA VAL A 115 4.38 16.67 10.76
C VAL A 115 5.89 16.42 10.89
N SER A 116 6.37 15.44 10.14
CA SER A 116 7.80 15.11 10.01
C SER A 116 8.25 15.35 8.57
N THR A 117 9.55 15.55 8.40
CA THR A 117 10.14 15.77 7.08
C THR A 117 11.04 14.60 6.73
N VAL A 118 10.82 14.02 5.55
CA VAL A 118 11.69 13.00 4.94
C VAL A 118 12.29 13.54 3.64
N PHE A 119 13.35 12.91 3.17
CA PHE A 119 14.07 13.31 1.96
C PHE A 119 14.28 12.08 1.08
N ASP A 120 14.15 12.25 -0.23
CA ASP A 120 14.44 11.18 -1.18
C ASP A 120 15.94 10.95 -1.33
N VAL A 121 16.34 9.77 -1.70
CA VAL A 121 17.74 9.38 -1.91
C VAL A 121 18.46 10.29 -2.92
N SER A 122 17.79 10.76 -3.95
CA SER A 122 18.36 11.66 -4.96
C SER A 122 18.75 13.03 -4.39
N ASP A 123 18.16 13.41 -3.25
CA ASP A 123 18.51 14.61 -2.50
C ASP A 123 19.62 14.37 -1.46
N THR A 124 20.25 13.21 -1.48
CA THR A 124 21.31 12.85 -0.54
C THR A 124 22.62 12.55 -1.27
N GLU A 125 23.73 12.65 -0.55
CA GLU A 125 25.06 12.29 -0.99
C GLU A 125 25.78 11.49 0.11
N GLY A 126 26.79 10.70 -0.25
CA GLY A 126 27.54 9.84 0.67
C GLY A 126 27.69 8.42 0.13
N LYS A 127 27.70 7.45 1.03
CA LYS A 127 27.92 6.04 0.68
C LYS A 127 26.90 5.55 -0.35
N GLU A 128 27.34 4.78 -1.32
CA GLU A 128 26.44 4.10 -2.25
C GLU A 128 25.54 3.13 -1.49
N LEU A 129 24.26 3.20 -1.78
CA LEU A 129 23.31 2.25 -1.21
C LEU A 129 23.51 0.88 -1.87
N PRO A 130 23.38 -0.21 -1.08
CA PRO A 130 23.32 -1.53 -1.69
C PRO A 130 22.19 -1.51 -2.72
N THR A 131 22.54 -1.72 -3.97
CA THR A 131 21.53 -1.97 -4.99
C THR A 131 20.91 -3.30 -4.62
N ILE A 132 19.74 -3.31 -4.02
CA ILE A 132 18.90 -4.50 -4.10
C ILE A 132 18.65 -4.63 -5.59
N GLY A 133 19.44 -5.49 -6.23
CA GLY A 133 19.34 -5.70 -7.66
C GLY A 133 17.96 -6.24 -7.97
N VAL A 134 17.02 -5.34 -8.20
CA VAL A 134 15.87 -5.60 -9.05
C VAL A 134 16.42 -5.58 -10.45
N GLU A 135 17.24 -6.59 -10.77
CA GLU A 135 17.47 -6.92 -12.15
C GLU A 135 16.10 -7.23 -12.73
N MET A 136 15.70 -6.41 -13.68
CA MET A 136 14.45 -6.59 -14.41
C MET A 136 14.32 -8.06 -14.78
N LEU A 137 13.13 -8.63 -14.58
CA LEU A 137 12.77 -10.01 -14.92
C LEU A 137 12.76 -10.25 -16.44
N SER A 138 13.72 -9.68 -17.14
CA SER A 138 13.99 -10.02 -18.54
C SER A 138 14.63 -11.39 -18.56
N GLY A 139 13.82 -12.45 -18.54
CA GLY A 139 14.20 -13.77 -18.97
C GLY A 139 14.89 -14.69 -17.96
N GLN A 140 14.92 -14.42 -16.66
CA GLN A 140 15.50 -15.35 -15.70
C GLN A 140 14.44 -16.30 -15.12
N VAL A 141 14.40 -17.51 -15.67
CA VAL A 141 13.54 -18.64 -15.26
C VAL A 141 13.67 -18.92 -13.75
N GLU A 142 14.83 -18.75 -13.16
CA GLU A 142 15.06 -19.03 -11.73
C GLU A 142 14.29 -18.10 -10.80
N ARG A 143 14.23 -16.79 -11.08
CA ARG A 143 13.43 -15.84 -10.29
C ARG A 143 11.93 -16.07 -10.47
N TYR A 144 11.49 -16.46 -11.68
CA TYR A 144 10.10 -16.81 -11.90
C TYR A 144 9.67 -17.97 -10.98
N HIS A 145 10.43 -19.05 -10.95
CA HIS A 145 10.13 -20.19 -10.08
C HIS A 145 10.16 -19.82 -8.60
N GLN A 146 11.13 -19.03 -8.16
CA GLN A 146 11.19 -18.53 -6.78
C GLN A 146 9.95 -17.71 -6.42
N MET A 147 9.47 -16.86 -7.32
CA MET A 147 8.24 -16.08 -7.12
C MET A 147 7.00 -16.97 -7.05
N ILE A 148 6.87 -17.94 -7.95
CA ILE A 148 5.77 -18.92 -7.93
C ILE A 148 5.79 -19.72 -6.62
N ASP A 149 6.96 -20.19 -6.18
CA ASP A 149 7.11 -20.92 -4.91
C ASP A 149 6.73 -20.04 -3.70
N ALA A 150 7.14 -18.79 -3.69
CA ALA A 150 6.77 -17.84 -2.64
C ALA A 150 5.27 -17.58 -2.61
N LEU A 151 4.66 -17.34 -3.77
CA LEU A 151 3.22 -17.12 -3.92
C LEU A 151 2.43 -18.37 -3.49
N THR A 152 2.90 -19.55 -3.85
CA THR A 152 2.28 -20.82 -3.44
C THR A 152 2.32 -21.00 -1.91
N LYS A 153 3.45 -20.66 -1.28
CA LYS A 153 3.59 -20.73 0.19
C LYS A 153 2.68 -19.76 0.95
N ILE A 154 2.44 -18.57 0.41
CA ILE A 154 1.57 -17.56 1.07
C ILE A 154 0.08 -17.77 0.78
N SER A 155 -0.26 -18.60 -0.21
CA SER A 155 -1.65 -18.96 -0.49
C SER A 155 -2.20 -19.81 0.65
N LYS A 156 -3.41 -19.49 1.12
CA LYS A 156 -4.14 -20.27 2.13
C LYS A 156 -4.99 -21.38 1.51
N VAL A 157 -5.05 -21.43 0.18
CA VAL A 157 -5.86 -22.39 -0.59
C VAL A 157 -5.00 -23.05 -1.65
N PRO A 158 -5.35 -24.28 -2.08
CA PRO A 158 -4.64 -24.97 -3.16
C PRO A 158 -4.66 -24.17 -4.46
N ILE A 159 -3.56 -24.25 -5.22
CA ILE A 159 -3.43 -23.67 -6.55
C ILE A 159 -3.34 -24.80 -7.56
N GLU A 160 -4.18 -24.75 -8.58
CA GLU A 160 -4.21 -25.70 -9.67
C GLU A 160 -4.01 -25.01 -11.01
N TYR A 161 -3.27 -25.65 -11.92
CA TYR A 161 -3.07 -25.16 -13.29
C TYR A 161 -3.87 -26.05 -14.24
N GLN A 162 -4.84 -25.47 -14.94
CA GLN A 162 -5.76 -26.21 -15.80
C GLN A 162 -6.05 -25.42 -17.08
N ASP A 163 -6.62 -26.10 -18.08
CA ASP A 163 -7.23 -25.42 -19.21
C ASP A 163 -8.59 -24.89 -18.77
N ILE A 164 -8.80 -23.60 -18.96
CA ILE A 164 -10.02 -22.90 -18.55
C ILE A 164 -10.83 -22.54 -19.81
N ASP A 165 -12.02 -23.07 -19.92
CA ASP A 165 -12.94 -22.70 -21.00
C ASP A 165 -13.42 -21.25 -20.87
N GLY A 166 -13.72 -20.59 -22.00
CA GLY A 166 -14.32 -19.25 -22.00
C GLY A 166 -13.35 -18.07 -21.88
N GLY A 167 -12.02 -18.31 -21.96
CA GLY A 167 -11.01 -17.25 -22.08
C GLY A 167 -10.59 -16.57 -20.78
N SER A 168 -11.08 -17.05 -19.62
CA SER A 168 -10.61 -16.61 -18.31
C SER A 168 -9.15 -17.01 -18.11
N LYS A 169 -8.37 -16.14 -17.45
CA LYS A 169 -6.94 -16.40 -17.12
C LYS A 169 -6.79 -17.13 -15.79
N GLY A 170 -7.76 -17.01 -14.91
CA GLY A 170 -7.81 -17.65 -13.61
C GLY A 170 -9.10 -17.32 -12.88
N TYR A 171 -9.31 -17.98 -11.75
CA TYR A 171 -10.38 -17.66 -10.81
C TYR A 171 -10.11 -18.24 -9.43
N PHE A 172 -10.61 -17.58 -8.40
CA PHE A 172 -10.74 -18.12 -7.06
C PHE A 172 -12.15 -18.71 -6.88
N SER A 173 -12.22 -20.01 -6.63
CA SER A 173 -13.48 -20.69 -6.31
C SER A 173 -13.78 -20.62 -4.81
N LEU A 174 -14.79 -19.85 -4.43
CA LEU A 174 -15.31 -19.82 -3.05
C LEU A 174 -15.89 -21.17 -2.64
N LYS A 175 -16.52 -21.89 -3.58
CA LYS A 175 -17.15 -23.19 -3.32
C LYS A 175 -16.12 -24.27 -3.05
N ASP A 176 -15.12 -24.38 -3.91
CA ASP A 176 -14.12 -25.46 -3.87
C ASP A 176 -12.88 -25.05 -3.05
N ARG A 177 -12.82 -23.82 -2.59
CA ARG A 177 -11.72 -23.28 -1.78
C ARG A 177 -10.36 -23.47 -2.45
N LYS A 178 -10.28 -23.15 -3.73
CA LYS A 178 -9.05 -23.26 -4.53
C LYS A 178 -8.91 -22.14 -5.55
N ILE A 179 -7.67 -21.90 -5.96
CA ILE A 179 -7.33 -21.03 -7.07
C ILE A 179 -7.04 -21.89 -8.29
N VAL A 180 -7.61 -21.53 -9.43
CA VAL A 180 -7.31 -22.14 -10.72
C VAL A 180 -6.70 -21.10 -11.63
N VAL A 181 -5.58 -21.44 -12.27
CA VAL A 181 -4.82 -20.59 -13.19
C VAL A 181 -4.72 -21.28 -14.55
N GLN A 182 -4.97 -20.56 -15.62
CA GLN A 182 -4.83 -21.05 -16.99
C GLN A 182 -3.40 -21.52 -17.25
N LYS A 183 -3.26 -22.70 -17.87
CA LYS A 183 -1.97 -23.23 -18.34
C LYS A 183 -1.41 -22.43 -19.52
N ASP A 184 -0.14 -22.62 -19.79
CA ASP A 184 0.56 -22.18 -20.99
C ASP A 184 0.51 -20.66 -21.28
N MET A 185 0.28 -19.86 -20.25
CA MET A 185 0.43 -18.40 -20.32
C MET A 185 1.90 -17.98 -20.24
N THR A 186 2.18 -16.74 -20.64
CA THR A 186 3.49 -16.14 -20.40
C THR A 186 3.79 -16.04 -18.90
N GLN A 187 5.07 -16.03 -18.53
CA GLN A 187 5.46 -15.93 -17.11
C GLN A 187 4.89 -14.68 -16.43
N VAL A 188 4.91 -13.53 -17.11
CA VAL A 188 4.32 -12.28 -16.62
C VAL A 188 2.82 -12.44 -16.38
N GLN A 189 2.08 -13.01 -17.34
CA GLN A 189 0.64 -13.22 -17.22
C GLN A 189 0.30 -14.22 -16.11
N THR A 190 1.09 -15.28 -15.97
CA THR A 190 0.90 -16.28 -14.91
C THR A 190 1.09 -15.66 -13.53
N LEU A 191 2.18 -14.91 -13.32
CA LEU A 191 2.46 -14.22 -12.05
C LEU A 191 1.35 -13.21 -11.71
N LYS A 192 0.99 -12.36 -12.67
CA LYS A 192 -0.07 -11.37 -12.47
C LYS A 192 -1.38 -12.04 -12.08
N THR A 193 -1.80 -13.06 -12.84
CA THR A 193 -3.04 -13.79 -12.58
C THR A 193 -3.01 -14.46 -11.21
N LEU A 194 -1.92 -15.13 -10.86
CA LEU A 194 -1.79 -15.80 -9.57
C LEU A 194 -1.87 -14.81 -8.40
N ILE A 195 -1.21 -13.66 -8.49
CA ILE A 195 -1.28 -12.61 -7.47
C ILE A 195 -2.71 -12.07 -7.34
N HIS A 196 -3.39 -11.85 -8.47
CA HIS A 196 -4.78 -11.39 -8.52
C HIS A 196 -5.72 -12.39 -7.82
N GLU A 197 -5.63 -13.69 -8.10
CA GLU A 197 -6.47 -14.71 -7.48
C GLU A 197 -6.13 -14.90 -5.99
N ILE A 198 -4.86 -14.79 -5.61
CA ILE A 198 -4.46 -14.76 -4.20
C ILE A 198 -5.07 -13.55 -3.48
N ALA A 199 -5.11 -12.38 -4.11
CA ALA A 199 -5.77 -11.20 -3.56
C ALA A 199 -7.26 -11.47 -3.33
N HIS A 200 -7.97 -12.05 -4.30
CA HIS A 200 -9.35 -12.48 -4.10
C HIS A 200 -9.50 -13.44 -2.93
N SER A 201 -8.64 -14.44 -2.81
CA SER A 201 -8.69 -15.41 -1.72
C SER A 201 -8.41 -14.83 -0.32
N LYS A 202 -7.74 -13.69 -0.24
CA LYS A 202 -7.42 -13.01 1.02
C LYS A 202 -8.41 -11.91 1.39
N LEU A 203 -8.88 -11.15 0.42
CA LEU A 203 -9.71 -9.97 0.62
C LEU A 203 -11.21 -10.27 0.46
N HIS A 204 -11.58 -11.28 -0.32
CA HIS A 204 -12.95 -11.51 -0.75
C HIS A 204 -13.47 -12.93 -0.43
N ASP A 205 -12.80 -13.63 0.49
CA ASP A 205 -13.19 -14.95 0.96
C ASP A 205 -14.26 -14.84 2.05
N TYR A 206 -15.48 -14.50 1.66
CA TYR A 206 -16.63 -14.44 2.55
C TYR A 206 -17.48 -15.69 2.42
N PRO A 207 -18.05 -16.24 3.52
CA PRO A 207 -19.07 -17.28 3.45
C PRO A 207 -20.23 -16.85 2.57
N LEU A 208 -20.70 -17.74 1.68
CA LEU A 208 -21.75 -17.44 0.70
C LEU A 208 -23.10 -17.06 1.34
N ASP A 209 -23.32 -17.45 2.57
CA ASP A 209 -24.58 -17.40 3.32
C ASP A 209 -24.63 -16.36 4.45
N LYS A 210 -23.52 -15.67 4.73
CA LYS A 210 -23.50 -14.67 5.82
C LYS A 210 -23.30 -13.26 5.26
N SER A 211 -24.13 -12.32 5.72
CA SER A 211 -23.75 -10.92 5.83
C SER A 211 -22.53 -10.85 6.74
N ASP A 212 -21.57 -9.97 6.43
CA ASP A 212 -20.43 -9.70 7.30
C ASP A 212 -20.92 -9.57 8.76
N GLU A 213 -20.26 -10.23 9.71
CA GLU A 213 -20.63 -10.19 11.15
C GLU A 213 -20.66 -8.77 11.71
N ASN A 214 -20.04 -7.81 11.01
CA ASN A 214 -20.02 -6.39 11.34
C ASN A 214 -21.09 -5.55 10.61
N GLY A 215 -22.00 -6.17 9.82
CA GLY A 215 -23.06 -5.44 9.11
C GLY A 215 -22.58 -4.61 7.93
N MET A 216 -21.33 -4.76 7.47
CA MET A 216 -20.87 -4.11 6.24
C MET A 216 -21.54 -4.74 5.02
N GLU A 217 -22.07 -3.88 4.15
CA GLU A 217 -22.56 -4.32 2.84
C GLU A 217 -21.46 -5.05 2.05
N ARG A 218 -21.83 -6.16 1.42
CA ARG A 218 -20.90 -6.91 0.55
C ARG A 218 -20.40 -6.00 -0.57
N LYS A 219 -19.09 -5.86 -0.68
CA LYS A 219 -18.47 -5.15 -1.81
C LYS A 219 -19.00 -5.68 -3.13
N ASP A 220 -19.38 -4.79 -4.03
CA ASP A 220 -19.81 -5.18 -5.37
C ASP A 220 -18.68 -5.86 -6.16
N LYS A 221 -19.05 -6.60 -7.22
CA LYS A 221 -18.09 -7.33 -8.04
C LYS A 221 -16.99 -6.42 -8.59
N ARG A 222 -17.35 -5.21 -9.01
CA ARG A 222 -16.43 -4.26 -9.61
C ARG A 222 -15.39 -3.75 -8.61
N THR A 223 -15.80 -3.43 -7.39
CA THR A 223 -14.90 -3.05 -6.31
C THR A 223 -13.90 -4.17 -5.99
N LYS A 224 -14.36 -5.42 -5.91
CA LYS A 224 -13.49 -6.58 -5.69
C LYS A 224 -12.43 -6.75 -6.79
N GLU A 225 -12.83 -6.59 -8.04
CA GLU A 225 -11.89 -6.67 -9.18
C GLU A 225 -10.84 -5.56 -9.11
N VAL A 226 -11.23 -4.33 -8.78
CA VAL A 226 -10.27 -3.21 -8.67
C VAL A 226 -9.30 -3.42 -7.51
N GLU A 227 -9.77 -3.91 -6.38
CA GLU A 227 -8.90 -4.24 -5.23
C GLU A 227 -7.87 -5.32 -5.60
N ALA A 228 -8.32 -6.42 -6.20
CA ALA A 228 -7.43 -7.51 -6.62
C ALA A 228 -6.44 -7.05 -7.70
N GLU A 229 -6.88 -6.26 -8.67
CA GLU A 229 -6.04 -5.70 -9.72
C GLU A 229 -5.02 -4.70 -9.17
N SER A 230 -5.41 -3.87 -8.21
CA SER A 230 -4.51 -2.92 -7.54
C SER A 230 -3.41 -3.64 -6.76
N VAL A 231 -3.75 -4.73 -6.07
CA VAL A 231 -2.76 -5.59 -5.40
C VAL A 231 -1.82 -6.22 -6.41
N ALA A 232 -2.37 -6.82 -7.49
CA ALA A 232 -1.58 -7.46 -8.52
C ALA A 232 -0.60 -6.48 -9.18
N TYR A 233 -1.08 -5.29 -9.56
CA TYR A 233 -0.24 -4.23 -10.10
C TYR A 233 0.87 -3.81 -9.15
N THR A 234 0.52 -3.49 -7.90
CA THR A 234 1.47 -3.01 -6.90
C THR A 234 2.58 -4.03 -6.63
N VAL A 235 2.21 -5.31 -6.45
CA VAL A 235 3.16 -6.40 -6.20
C VAL A 235 4.04 -6.63 -7.44
N CYS A 236 3.47 -6.67 -8.63
CA CYS A 236 4.23 -6.80 -9.88
C CYS A 236 5.23 -5.65 -10.04
N GLN A 237 4.81 -4.39 -9.83
CA GLN A 237 5.70 -3.23 -9.90
C GLN A 237 6.84 -3.29 -8.86
N HIS A 238 6.56 -3.76 -7.63
CA HIS A 238 7.58 -3.93 -6.59
C HIS A 238 8.70 -4.89 -7.02
N PHE A 239 8.34 -5.96 -7.74
CA PHE A 239 9.30 -6.94 -8.27
C PHE A 239 9.81 -6.62 -9.69
N GLY A 240 9.52 -5.44 -10.21
CA GLY A 240 9.98 -5.00 -11.54
C GLY A 240 9.25 -5.69 -12.70
N VAL A 241 8.10 -6.30 -12.46
CA VAL A 241 7.24 -6.91 -13.49
C VAL A 241 6.27 -5.85 -14.00
N ASP A 242 6.46 -5.38 -15.22
CA ASP A 242 5.55 -4.40 -15.83
C ASP A 242 4.26 -5.08 -16.31
N THR A 243 3.14 -4.64 -15.72
CA THR A 243 1.80 -5.11 -16.06
C THR A 243 0.87 -3.94 -16.43
N SER A 244 1.43 -2.77 -16.72
CA SER A 244 0.67 -1.53 -16.95
C SER A 244 -0.36 -1.66 -18.08
N ASP A 245 -0.04 -2.37 -19.15
CA ASP A 245 -0.93 -2.53 -20.32
C ASP A 245 -2.22 -3.33 -19.99
N TYR A 246 -2.24 -4.09 -18.90
CA TYR A 246 -3.35 -4.98 -18.55
C TYR A 246 -4.25 -4.47 -17.43
N SER A 247 -3.77 -3.52 -16.61
CA SER A 247 -4.42 -3.14 -15.35
C SER A 247 -5.34 -1.93 -15.46
N PHE A 248 -5.10 -1.03 -16.41
CA PHE A 248 -5.73 0.29 -16.40
C PHE A 248 -7.15 0.37 -16.94
N GLY A 249 -7.58 -0.54 -17.79
CA GLY A 249 -8.96 -0.57 -18.29
C GLY A 249 -10.01 -0.75 -17.20
N TYR A 250 -9.68 -1.48 -16.14
CA TYR A 250 -10.57 -1.73 -14.99
C TYR A 250 -10.59 -0.55 -14.01
N ILE A 251 -9.43 0.05 -13.74
CA ILE A 251 -9.27 1.12 -12.76
C ILE A 251 -9.89 2.43 -13.23
N ALA A 252 -9.68 2.79 -14.51
CA ALA A 252 -10.17 4.05 -15.09
C ALA A 252 -11.69 4.22 -15.01
N GLY A 253 -12.45 3.14 -15.07
CA GLY A 253 -13.90 3.21 -15.00
C GLY A 253 -14.49 3.12 -13.59
N TRP A 254 -13.71 2.71 -12.58
CA TRP A 254 -14.21 2.47 -11.21
C TRP A 254 -14.31 3.75 -10.40
N SER A 255 -13.32 4.62 -10.52
CA SER A 255 -13.24 5.86 -9.73
C SER A 255 -14.30 6.90 -10.10
N SER A 256 -14.91 6.81 -11.28
CA SER A 256 -15.80 7.85 -11.83
C SER A 256 -17.22 7.88 -11.25
N GLY A 257 -17.46 7.38 -10.05
CA GLY A 257 -18.80 7.38 -9.46
C GLY A 257 -18.88 6.92 -8.01
N LYS A 258 -17.75 6.85 -7.33
CA LYS A 258 -17.67 6.40 -5.93
C LYS A 258 -17.53 7.57 -4.97
N GLU A 259 -18.13 7.43 -3.79
CA GLU A 259 -17.93 8.36 -2.68
C GLU A 259 -16.53 8.21 -2.07
N LEU A 260 -16.01 9.30 -1.50
CA LEU A 260 -14.66 9.35 -0.93
C LEU A 260 -14.43 8.29 0.16
N ASP A 261 -15.45 7.99 0.96
CA ASP A 261 -15.37 7.01 2.06
C ASP A 261 -15.31 5.58 1.54
N GLU A 262 -15.96 5.25 0.42
CA GLU A 262 -15.84 3.94 -0.24
C GLU A 262 -14.42 3.73 -0.76
N LEU A 263 -13.80 4.76 -1.36
CA LEU A 263 -12.42 4.70 -1.82
C LEU A 263 -11.45 4.48 -0.64
N LYS A 264 -11.64 5.22 0.46
CA LYS A 264 -10.83 5.04 1.68
C LYS A 264 -10.92 3.63 2.21
N SER A 265 -12.12 3.06 2.30
CA SER A 265 -12.34 1.71 2.83
C SER A 265 -11.72 0.60 1.97
N SER A 266 -11.54 0.84 0.68
CA SER A 266 -10.92 -0.10 -0.26
C SER A 266 -9.39 -0.05 -0.27
N LEU A 267 -8.78 1.02 0.26
CA LEU A 267 -7.34 1.28 0.19
C LEU A 267 -6.61 1.14 1.55
N ILE A 268 -7.34 1.00 2.63
CA ILE A 268 -6.83 0.78 3.99
C ILE A 268 -6.88 -0.70 4.35
#